data_0eddaa3aceffc6e0f318303a967e879e
#
_entry.id   0eddaa3aceffc6e0f318303a967e879e
#
_cell.length_a   1.000
_cell.length_b   1.000
_cell.length_c   1.000
_cell.angle_alpha   90.00
_cell.angle_beta   90.00
_cell.angle_gamma   90.00
#
_symmetry.space_group_name_H-M   'P 1'
#
loop_
_entity.id
_entity.type
_entity.pdbx_description
1 polymer ?
#
loop_
_entity_poly.entity_id
_entity_poly.type
_entity_poly.pdbx_seq_one_letter_code
_entity_poly.pdbx_strand_id
1 'polypeptide(L)'
;KKIDDKNYSLKQLPKVNGGIVVMDPYTGRVLALSGGFSFKKSEFNRATQALRQPGSAFKPFVYALALENDYTPASLILDAPIVLDQGKDLKMWKPENYGKKFYGPSTLRVGLEKSRNLMTVRIAQDLGLKKIINFSENLGIYDNPEELLSISLGSAETTLLKLTSAYSVFVNGG
;
A
#
# COMPACT_ATOMS: atom_id res chain seq x y z
N LYS A 1 -30.33 -15.39 -17.94
CA LYS A 1 -30.57 -16.59 -17.10
C LYS A 1 -32.10 -16.79 -17.02
N LYS A 2 -32.57 -18.03 -17.24
CA LYS A 2 -33.97 -18.42 -16.98
C LYS A 2 -34.20 -18.38 -15.46
N ILE A 3 -35.28 -17.73 -15.03
CA ILE A 3 -35.68 -17.68 -13.61
C ILE A 3 -36.77 -18.74 -13.40
N ASP A 4 -37.77 -18.73 -14.23
CA ASP A 4 -38.85 -19.73 -14.31
C ASP A 4 -39.31 -19.91 -15.78
N ASP A 5 -40.38 -20.62 -16.01
CA ASP A 5 -40.82 -20.92 -17.39
C ASP A 5 -41.25 -19.72 -18.22
N LYS A 6 -41.55 -18.59 -17.59
CA LYS A 6 -42.01 -17.38 -18.27
C LYS A 6 -41.07 -16.17 -18.09
N ASN A 7 -40.16 -16.25 -17.10
CA ASN A 7 -39.33 -15.13 -16.69
C ASN A 7 -37.84 -15.37 -16.97
N TYR A 8 -37.18 -14.37 -17.55
CA TYR A 8 -35.75 -14.36 -17.79
C TYR A 8 -35.14 -13.08 -17.21
N SER A 9 -33.99 -13.18 -16.58
CA SER A 9 -33.19 -12.02 -16.21
C SER A 9 -32.03 -11.82 -17.17
N LEU A 10 -31.84 -10.59 -17.62
CA LEU A 10 -30.61 -10.21 -18.30
C LEU A 10 -29.46 -10.26 -17.32
N LYS A 11 -28.41 -11.00 -17.64
CA LYS A 11 -27.17 -11.09 -16.85
C LYS A 11 -26.00 -10.70 -17.71
N GLN A 12 -25.33 -9.61 -17.32
CA GLN A 12 -24.05 -9.23 -17.91
C GLN A 12 -22.94 -9.72 -16.98
N LEU A 13 -21.91 -10.33 -17.56
CA LEU A 13 -20.72 -10.67 -16.81
C LEU A 13 -19.91 -9.41 -16.53
N PRO A 14 -19.49 -9.16 -15.27
CA PRO A 14 -18.62 -8.05 -14.99
C PRO A 14 -17.33 -8.15 -15.81
N LYS A 15 -16.93 -7.04 -16.44
CA LYS A 15 -15.62 -6.91 -17.10
C LYS A 15 -14.51 -6.69 -16.08
N VAL A 16 -14.86 -6.12 -14.94
CA VAL A 16 -13.94 -5.84 -13.81
C VAL A 16 -14.07 -6.97 -12.79
N ASN A 17 -12.96 -7.35 -12.19
CA ASN A 17 -12.89 -8.35 -11.15
C ASN A 17 -12.03 -7.83 -9.98
N GLY A 18 -12.19 -8.40 -8.79
CA GLY A 18 -11.48 -7.95 -7.59
C GLY A 18 -11.42 -9.05 -6.54
N GLY A 19 -10.83 -8.71 -5.39
CA GLY A 19 -10.80 -9.58 -4.22
C GLY A 19 -11.17 -8.80 -2.97
N ILE A 20 -11.57 -9.52 -1.93
CA ILE A 20 -11.82 -9.00 -0.59
C ILE A 20 -11.24 -9.99 0.44
N VAL A 21 -10.67 -9.44 1.51
CA VAL A 21 -10.24 -10.18 2.69
C VAL A 21 -10.84 -9.49 3.90
N VAL A 22 -11.45 -10.28 4.79
CA VAL A 22 -11.89 -9.83 6.11
C VAL A 22 -11.14 -10.66 7.14
N MET A 23 -10.44 -10.00 8.05
CA MET A 23 -9.58 -10.63 9.05
C MET A 23 -9.93 -10.11 10.44
N ASP A 24 -9.90 -11.00 11.42
CA ASP A 24 -9.87 -10.62 12.82
C ASP A 24 -8.46 -10.10 13.15
N PRO A 25 -8.30 -8.82 13.52
CA PRO A 25 -6.98 -8.26 13.73
C PRO A 25 -6.27 -8.80 14.98
N TYR A 26 -7.00 -9.33 15.96
CA TYR A 26 -6.41 -9.85 17.20
C TYR A 26 -5.92 -11.29 17.08
N THR A 27 -6.58 -12.09 16.28
CA THR A 27 -6.25 -13.52 16.14
C THR A 27 -5.59 -13.86 14.81
N GLY A 28 -5.60 -12.95 13.85
CA GLY A 28 -5.12 -13.20 12.48
C GLY A 28 -6.03 -14.14 11.68
N ARG A 29 -7.21 -14.53 12.21
CA ARG A 29 -8.12 -15.44 11.51
C ARG A 29 -8.79 -14.76 10.34
N VAL A 30 -8.74 -15.37 9.17
CA VAL A 30 -9.51 -14.93 8.01
C VAL A 30 -10.97 -15.31 8.22
N LEU A 31 -11.84 -14.31 8.35
CA LEU A 31 -13.27 -14.49 8.57
C LEU A 31 -14.03 -14.65 7.25
N ALA A 32 -13.59 -13.96 6.20
CA ALA A 32 -14.12 -14.08 4.86
C ALA A 32 -13.03 -13.75 3.83
N LEU A 33 -13.06 -14.44 2.70
CA LEU A 33 -12.16 -14.22 1.57
C LEU A 33 -12.87 -14.53 0.27
N SER A 34 -12.77 -13.61 -0.70
CA SER A 34 -13.18 -13.85 -2.08
C SER A 34 -12.11 -13.29 -3.02
N GLY A 35 -11.62 -14.12 -3.91
CA GLY A 35 -10.60 -13.75 -4.90
C GLY A 35 -11.16 -13.42 -6.28
N GLY A 36 -12.49 -13.36 -6.44
CA GLY A 36 -13.10 -13.07 -7.73
C GLY A 36 -14.60 -13.28 -7.76
N PHE A 37 -15.21 -12.88 -8.86
CA PHE A 37 -16.66 -12.95 -9.07
C PHE A 37 -17.21 -14.39 -9.16
N SER A 38 -16.46 -15.33 -9.77
CA SER A 38 -16.90 -16.70 -9.97
C SER A 38 -15.71 -17.63 -10.21
N PHE A 39 -15.56 -18.65 -9.37
CA PHE A 39 -14.55 -19.70 -9.50
C PHE A 39 -14.64 -20.43 -10.86
N LYS A 40 -15.84 -20.77 -11.32
CA LYS A 40 -16.07 -21.44 -12.62
C LYS A 40 -15.54 -20.64 -13.82
N LYS A 41 -15.35 -19.33 -13.67
CA LYS A 41 -14.85 -18.45 -14.75
C LYS A 41 -13.38 -18.12 -14.63
N SER A 42 -12.86 -18.09 -13.43
CA SER A 42 -11.46 -17.86 -13.13
C SER A 42 -11.15 -18.47 -11.77
N GLU A 43 -10.28 -19.46 -11.78
CA GLU A 43 -9.76 -20.09 -10.56
C GLU A 43 -8.70 -19.21 -9.89
N PHE A 44 -8.20 -18.19 -10.59
CA PHE A 44 -7.20 -17.27 -10.07
C PHE A 44 -7.76 -16.45 -8.91
N ASN A 45 -7.20 -16.67 -7.72
CA ASN A 45 -7.60 -15.99 -6.49
C ASN A 45 -6.82 -14.67 -6.34
N ARG A 46 -7.50 -13.55 -6.58
CA ARG A 46 -6.89 -12.21 -6.53
C ARG A 46 -6.52 -11.74 -5.13
N ALA A 47 -7.06 -12.35 -4.11
CA ALA A 47 -6.71 -12.00 -2.73
C ALA A 47 -5.37 -12.62 -2.29
N THR A 48 -5.01 -13.79 -2.83
CA THR A 48 -3.83 -14.57 -2.39
C THR A 48 -2.76 -14.73 -3.46
N GLN A 49 -3.12 -14.60 -4.74
CA GLN A 49 -2.20 -14.87 -5.85
C GLN A 49 -1.85 -13.64 -6.68
N ALA A 50 -2.73 -12.62 -6.71
CA ALA A 50 -2.44 -11.40 -7.46
C ALA A 50 -1.42 -10.55 -6.73
N LEU A 51 -0.24 -10.42 -7.31
CA LEU A 51 0.75 -9.44 -6.90
C LEU A 51 0.37 -8.08 -7.47
N ARG A 52 0.25 -7.09 -6.61
CA ARG A 52 -0.13 -5.71 -6.95
C ARG A 52 0.64 -4.73 -6.10
N GLN A 53 0.96 -3.59 -6.70
CA GLN A 53 1.53 -2.46 -5.99
C GLN A 53 0.47 -1.87 -5.05
N PRO A 54 0.70 -1.82 -3.73
CA PRO A 54 -0.26 -1.24 -2.78
C PRO A 54 -0.38 0.28 -2.93
N GLY A 55 0.60 0.92 -3.56
CA GLY A 55 0.61 2.37 -3.69
C GLY A 55 0.54 3.05 -2.33
N SER A 56 -0.25 4.10 -2.23
CA SER A 56 -0.39 4.88 -0.98
C SER A 56 -0.90 4.10 0.23
N ALA A 57 -1.43 2.88 0.05
CA ALA A 57 -1.76 2.02 1.18
C ALA A 57 -0.53 1.52 1.94
N PHE A 58 0.67 1.66 1.39
CA PHE A 58 1.91 1.36 2.10
C PHE A 58 2.38 2.50 3.03
N LYS A 59 1.99 3.74 2.78
CA LYS A 59 2.46 4.92 3.54
C LYS A 59 2.27 4.83 5.05
N PRO A 60 1.15 4.31 5.61
CA PRO A 60 0.99 4.20 7.06
C PRO A 60 2.15 3.47 7.74
N PHE A 61 2.76 2.48 7.09
CA PHE A 61 3.91 1.75 7.63
C PHE A 61 5.18 2.61 7.65
N VAL A 62 5.42 3.44 6.63
CA VAL A 62 6.52 4.41 6.62
C VAL A 62 6.35 5.43 7.74
N TYR A 63 5.12 5.90 7.96
CA TYR A 63 4.81 6.86 9.01
C TYR A 63 4.85 6.24 10.42
N ALA A 64 4.46 4.98 10.57
CA ALA A 64 4.64 4.23 11.83
C ALA A 64 6.13 4.13 12.18
N LEU A 65 6.95 3.69 11.23
CA LEU A 65 8.39 3.63 11.42
C LEU A 65 9.01 5.00 11.73
N ALA A 66 8.49 6.09 11.16
CA ALA A 66 8.92 7.44 11.51
C ALA A 66 8.63 7.76 12.98
N LEU A 67 7.42 7.43 13.47
CA LEU A 67 7.05 7.64 14.88
C LEU A 67 7.93 6.82 15.84
N GLU A 68 8.42 5.66 15.44
CA GLU A 68 9.40 4.86 16.19
C GLU A 68 10.84 5.44 16.15
N ASN A 69 11.09 6.42 15.26
CA ASN A 69 12.40 7.05 15.06
C ASN A 69 12.33 8.56 15.31
N ASP A 70 11.87 8.96 16.48
CA ASP A 70 11.85 10.34 17.02
C ASP A 70 10.95 11.36 16.29
N TYR A 71 10.17 10.95 15.29
CA TYR A 71 9.15 11.81 14.73
C TYR A 71 7.91 11.86 15.63
N THR A 72 7.23 12.99 15.59
CA THR A 72 5.93 13.19 16.24
C THR A 72 4.87 13.57 15.22
N PRO A 73 3.59 13.45 15.50
CA PRO A 73 2.54 13.92 14.61
C PRO A 73 2.66 15.41 14.21
N ALA A 74 3.38 16.22 15.04
CA ALA A 74 3.62 17.64 14.83
C ALA A 74 4.95 17.94 14.09
N SER A 75 5.82 16.94 13.87
CA SER A 75 7.09 17.10 13.15
C SER A 75 6.85 17.70 11.77
N LEU A 76 7.60 18.76 11.42
CA LEU A 76 7.46 19.46 10.15
C LEU A 76 8.31 18.79 9.08
N ILE A 77 7.67 18.44 7.97
CA ILE A 77 8.29 17.88 6.77
C ILE A 77 8.03 18.79 5.60
N LEU A 78 9.04 19.05 4.79
CA LEU A 78 8.93 19.94 3.64
C LEU A 78 8.23 19.24 2.46
N ASP A 79 7.06 19.73 2.06
CA ASP A 79 6.36 19.33 0.83
C ASP A 79 6.79 20.25 -0.33
N ALA A 80 7.93 19.96 -0.95
CA ALA A 80 8.54 20.72 -2.03
C ALA A 80 9.21 19.77 -3.04
N PRO A 81 9.50 20.23 -4.26
CA PRO A 81 10.18 19.43 -5.28
C PRO A 81 11.46 18.79 -4.76
N ILE A 82 11.71 17.58 -5.20
CA ILE A 82 12.93 16.83 -4.91
C ILE A 82 13.36 16.07 -6.16
N VAL A 83 14.67 15.98 -6.36
CA VAL A 83 15.29 15.20 -7.43
C VAL A 83 16.30 14.28 -6.77
N LEU A 84 16.18 12.98 -7.03
CA LEU A 84 16.95 11.94 -6.36
C LEU A 84 17.75 11.15 -7.38
N ASP A 85 19.03 10.96 -7.09
CA ASP A 85 19.88 10.01 -7.80
C ASP A 85 19.57 8.60 -7.27
N GLN A 86 19.29 7.69 -8.19
CA GLN A 86 18.99 6.29 -7.85
C GLN A 86 20.16 5.35 -8.17
N GLY A 87 21.32 5.89 -8.54
CA GLY A 87 22.52 5.15 -8.89
C GLY A 87 22.90 5.24 -10.37
N LYS A 88 24.06 4.67 -10.70
CA LYS A 88 24.78 4.93 -11.98
C LYS A 88 23.98 4.56 -13.24
N ASP A 89 23.06 3.58 -13.15
CA ASP A 89 22.35 3.04 -14.31
C ASP A 89 20.88 3.49 -14.37
N LEU A 90 20.42 4.28 -13.40
CA LEU A 90 19.03 4.72 -13.32
C LEU A 90 18.94 6.23 -13.58
N LYS A 91 17.84 6.64 -14.20
CA LYS A 91 17.56 8.07 -14.41
C LYS A 91 17.25 8.76 -13.07
N MET A 92 17.58 10.04 -12.98
CA MET A 92 17.18 10.89 -11.86
C MET A 92 15.67 10.77 -11.62
N TRP A 93 15.28 10.43 -10.39
CA TRP A 93 13.88 10.27 -10.02
C TRP A 93 13.31 11.59 -9.49
N LYS A 94 12.18 11.98 -10.04
CA LYS A 94 11.46 13.22 -9.69
C LYS A 94 10.04 12.87 -9.26
N PRO A 95 9.84 12.44 -8.01
CA PRO A 95 8.49 12.19 -7.52
C PRO A 95 7.65 13.47 -7.49
N GLU A 96 6.35 13.31 -7.67
CA GLU A 96 5.38 14.40 -7.59
C GLU A 96 4.21 14.03 -6.68
N ASN A 97 3.55 15.02 -6.07
CA ASN A 97 2.24 14.81 -5.47
C ASN A 97 1.19 14.57 -6.56
N TYR A 98 0.14 13.81 -6.24
CA TYR A 98 -0.93 13.49 -7.20
C TYR A 98 -1.51 14.74 -7.90
N GLY A 99 -1.70 15.84 -7.16
CA GLY A 99 -2.21 17.11 -7.70
C GLY A 99 -1.15 18.03 -8.31
N LYS A 100 0.12 17.58 -8.44
CA LYS A 100 1.26 18.38 -8.94
C LYS A 100 1.47 19.73 -8.22
N LYS A 101 0.99 19.82 -6.97
CA LYS A 101 1.11 21.02 -6.12
C LYS A 101 2.04 20.74 -4.94
N PHE A 102 2.65 21.79 -4.44
CA PHE A 102 3.55 21.81 -3.29
C PHE A 102 2.95 22.70 -2.20
N TYR A 103 3.12 22.33 -0.96
CA TYR A 103 2.44 22.99 0.16
C TYR A 103 3.39 23.51 1.23
N GLY A 104 4.71 23.38 1.00
CA GLY A 104 5.73 23.83 1.92
C GLY A 104 5.80 23.00 3.21
N PRO A 105 6.36 23.55 4.31
CA PRO A 105 6.42 22.84 5.58
C PRO A 105 5.02 22.48 6.08
N SER A 106 4.82 21.19 6.31
CA SER A 106 3.55 20.61 6.76
C SER A 106 3.81 19.56 7.83
N THR A 107 2.87 19.37 8.75
CA THR A 107 3.06 18.38 9.84
C THR A 107 3.01 16.95 9.30
N LEU A 108 3.68 16.05 10.01
CA LEU A 108 3.65 14.60 9.72
C LEU A 108 2.20 14.10 9.58
N ARG A 109 1.31 14.50 10.48
CA ARG A 109 -0.13 14.20 10.45
C ARG A 109 -0.76 14.59 9.10
N VAL A 110 -0.57 15.83 8.68
CA VAL A 110 -1.11 16.34 7.39
C VAL A 110 -0.54 15.56 6.21
N GLY A 111 0.75 15.20 6.27
CA GLY A 111 1.41 14.39 5.25
C GLY A 111 0.69 13.05 5.02
N LEU A 112 0.34 12.36 6.10
CA LEU A 112 -0.41 11.10 6.04
C LEU A 112 -1.87 11.32 5.61
N GLU A 113 -2.60 12.24 6.26
CA GLU A 113 -4.01 12.52 5.96
C GLU A 113 -4.24 12.93 4.49
N LYS A 114 -3.34 13.72 3.94
CA LYS A 114 -3.40 14.18 2.54
C LYS A 114 -2.62 13.29 1.57
N SER A 115 -2.05 12.21 2.07
CA SER A 115 -1.28 11.23 1.25
C SER A 115 -0.18 11.89 0.40
N ARG A 116 0.62 12.81 1.01
CA ARG A 116 1.66 13.58 0.32
C ARG A 116 2.84 12.70 -0.08
N ASN A 117 3.11 12.58 -1.37
CA ASN A 117 4.20 11.75 -1.87
C ASN A 117 5.56 12.31 -1.47
N LEU A 118 5.78 13.60 -1.67
CA LEU A 118 7.07 14.23 -1.44
C LEU A 118 7.48 14.19 0.03
N MET A 119 6.53 14.38 0.94
CA MET A 119 6.78 14.23 2.37
C MET A 119 7.15 12.79 2.73
N THR A 120 6.43 11.80 2.19
CA THR A 120 6.73 10.38 2.42
C THR A 120 8.13 10.00 1.92
N VAL A 121 8.52 10.48 0.74
CA VAL A 121 9.86 10.22 0.20
C VAL A 121 10.96 10.85 1.05
N ARG A 122 10.77 12.07 1.57
CA ARG A 122 11.73 12.72 2.48
C ARG A 122 11.87 11.97 3.80
N ILE A 123 10.77 11.53 4.37
CA ILE A 123 10.78 10.67 5.56
C ILE A 123 11.57 9.38 5.28
N ALA A 124 11.29 8.74 4.15
CA ALA A 124 11.98 7.51 3.77
C ALA A 124 13.48 7.70 3.54
N GLN A 125 13.87 8.84 2.98
CA GLN A 125 15.28 9.20 2.79
C GLN A 125 15.99 9.42 4.14
N ASP A 126 15.35 10.08 5.07
CA ASP A 126 15.87 10.37 6.41
C ASP A 126 15.97 9.11 7.26
N LEU A 127 14.95 8.26 7.27
CA LEU A 127 14.96 6.98 7.99
C LEU A 127 15.99 5.99 7.44
N GLY A 128 16.28 6.08 6.16
CA GLY A 128 17.10 5.15 5.40
C GLY A 128 16.32 3.96 4.87
N LEU A 129 16.56 3.66 3.60
CA LEU A 129 15.83 2.65 2.82
C LEU A 129 15.86 1.25 3.44
N LYS A 130 17.02 0.84 3.97
CA LYS A 130 17.19 -0.47 4.63
C LYS A 130 16.24 -0.66 5.82
N LYS A 131 16.03 0.37 6.63
CA LYS A 131 15.08 0.28 7.76
C LYS A 131 13.65 0.04 7.25
N ILE A 132 13.23 0.71 6.18
CA ILE A 132 11.89 0.56 5.60
C ILE A 132 11.71 -0.85 5.01
N ILE A 133 12.72 -1.36 4.31
CA ILE A 133 12.71 -2.71 3.75
C ILE A 133 12.59 -3.73 4.88
N ASN A 134 13.51 -3.72 5.85
CA ASN A 134 13.48 -4.65 6.97
C ASN A 134 12.14 -4.60 7.73
N PHE A 135 11.60 -3.41 7.96
CA PHE A 135 10.32 -3.26 8.64
C PHE A 135 9.17 -3.88 7.82
N SER A 136 9.18 -3.67 6.50
CA SER A 136 8.15 -4.25 5.63
C SER A 136 8.25 -5.77 5.49
N GLU A 137 9.46 -6.32 5.53
CA GLU A 137 9.71 -7.76 5.53
C GLU A 137 9.29 -8.40 6.86
N ASN A 138 9.63 -7.78 7.99
CA ASN A 138 9.21 -8.23 9.32
C ASN A 138 7.68 -8.27 9.48
N LEU A 139 6.97 -7.35 8.83
CA LEU A 139 5.51 -7.35 8.78
C LEU A 139 4.94 -8.29 7.72
N GLY A 140 5.78 -9.00 6.96
CA GLY A 140 5.36 -9.92 5.90
C GLY A 140 4.70 -9.25 4.69
N ILE A 141 4.92 -7.94 4.49
CA ILE A 141 4.35 -7.20 3.36
C ILE A 141 5.07 -7.56 2.07
N TYR A 142 6.41 -7.46 2.07
CA TYR A 142 7.25 -7.73 0.91
C TYR A 142 8.22 -8.87 1.18
N ASP A 143 8.62 -9.56 0.13
CA ASP A 143 9.66 -10.58 0.13
C ASP A 143 10.82 -10.07 -0.73
N ASN A 144 11.93 -9.64 -0.11
CA ASN A 144 13.15 -9.18 -0.78
C ASN A 144 12.90 -8.17 -1.92
N PRO A 145 12.28 -7.00 -1.62
CA PRO A 145 11.96 -6.00 -2.64
C PRO A 145 13.23 -5.29 -3.11
N GLU A 146 13.17 -4.70 -4.31
CA GLU A 146 14.26 -3.87 -4.82
C GLU A 146 14.54 -2.67 -3.91
N GLU A 147 15.83 -2.37 -3.69
CA GLU A 147 16.28 -1.26 -2.84
C GLU A 147 16.12 0.11 -3.55
N LEU A 148 14.89 0.53 -3.82
CA LEU A 148 14.55 1.81 -4.42
C LEU A 148 13.69 2.67 -3.50
N LEU A 149 13.94 3.97 -3.43
CA LEU A 149 13.13 4.90 -2.60
C LEU A 149 11.66 4.93 -2.97
N SER A 150 11.31 4.56 -4.19
CA SER A 150 9.92 4.43 -4.65
C SER A 150 9.11 3.41 -3.86
N ILE A 151 9.77 2.46 -3.17
CA ILE A 151 9.10 1.49 -2.27
C ILE A 151 8.29 2.22 -1.19
N SER A 152 8.76 3.37 -0.70
CA SER A 152 8.05 4.19 0.27
C SER A 152 6.67 4.66 -0.20
N LEU A 153 6.47 4.68 -1.52
CA LEU A 153 5.19 4.99 -2.16
C LEU A 153 4.41 3.72 -2.58
N GLY A 154 4.87 2.54 -2.15
CA GLY A 154 4.22 1.28 -2.44
C GLY A 154 4.42 0.78 -3.88
N SER A 155 5.61 0.97 -4.46
CA SER A 155 5.94 0.51 -5.81
C SER A 155 6.27 -0.99 -5.90
N ALA A 156 6.67 -1.62 -4.79
CA ALA A 156 6.87 -3.06 -4.74
C ALA A 156 5.52 -3.81 -4.70
N GLU A 157 5.50 -5.03 -5.18
CA GLU A 157 4.28 -5.82 -5.27
C GLU A 157 4.07 -6.71 -4.05
N THR A 158 2.81 -6.86 -3.65
CA THR A 158 2.37 -7.76 -2.58
C THR A 158 0.97 -8.29 -2.86
N THR A 159 0.49 -9.22 -2.05
CA THR A 159 -0.89 -9.72 -2.13
C THR A 159 -1.81 -8.94 -1.20
N LEU A 160 -3.11 -8.94 -1.52
CA LEU A 160 -4.12 -8.32 -0.65
C LEU A 160 -4.12 -8.96 0.75
N LEU A 161 -3.94 -10.28 0.83
CA LEU A 161 -3.90 -11.00 2.11
C LEU A 161 -2.72 -10.55 2.97
N LYS A 162 -1.50 -10.48 2.42
CA LYS A 162 -0.31 -10.02 3.14
C LYS A 162 -0.48 -8.58 3.66
N LEU A 163 -0.97 -7.68 2.80
CA LEU A 163 -1.19 -6.29 3.19
C LEU A 163 -2.27 -6.18 4.28
N THR A 164 -3.37 -6.94 4.18
CA THR A 164 -4.43 -6.95 5.20
C THR A 164 -3.89 -7.46 6.54
N SER A 165 -3.07 -8.52 6.51
CA SER A 165 -2.42 -9.05 7.72
C SER A 165 -1.53 -8.00 8.38
N ALA A 166 -0.69 -7.33 7.60
CA ALA A 166 0.18 -6.28 8.12
C ALA A 166 -0.60 -5.11 8.75
N TYR A 167 -1.75 -4.74 8.21
CA TYR A 167 -2.61 -3.70 8.79
C TYR A 167 -3.15 -4.06 10.19
N SER A 168 -3.19 -5.33 10.56
CA SER A 168 -3.63 -5.76 11.90
C SER A 168 -2.75 -5.18 13.01
N VAL A 169 -1.48 -4.90 12.74
CA VAL A 169 -0.53 -4.30 13.69
C VAL A 169 -1.03 -2.98 14.28
N PHE A 170 -1.74 -2.17 13.48
CA PHE A 170 -2.30 -0.89 13.96
C PHE A 170 -3.48 -1.05 14.92
N VAL A 171 -4.01 -2.25 15.06
CA VAL A 171 -5.15 -2.55 15.94
C VAL A 171 -4.73 -3.34 17.17
N ASN A 172 -3.83 -4.32 16.99
CA ASN A 172 -3.46 -5.25 18.06
C ASN A 172 -2.16 -4.85 18.78
N GLY A 173 -1.46 -3.84 18.30
CA GLY A 173 -0.23 -3.32 18.91
C GLY A 173 1.05 -4.04 18.45
N GLY A 174 0.95 -4.91 17.44
CA GLY A 174 2.11 -5.62 16.87
C GLY A 174 2.32 -7.01 17.42
#